data_5184b124eab619ab7bff6b6c962c6cf0
#
_entry.id   5184b124eab619ab7bff6b6c962c6cf0
#
_cell.length_a   1.000
_cell.length_b   1.000
_cell.length_c   1.000
_cell.angle_alpha   90.00
_cell.angle_beta   90.00
_cell.angle_gamma   90.00
#
_symmetry.space_group_name_H-M   'P 1'
#
loop_
_entity.id
_entity.type
_entity.pdbx_description
1 polymer ?
#
loop_
_entity_poly.entity_id
_entity_poly.type
_entity_poly.pdbx_seq_one_letter_code
_entity_poly.pdbx_strand_id
1 'polypeptide(L)'
;MNSQHLPRKKSQNIPRNKNNLIPRYLPTEYIGEYDSEDLRMGFGILKWSNGCSLKGYFKRGKINGWGLLTFSNNDIFRGEFVDNKANGYGEYVYKDGKIKMGYWKDDSLNGVGYLLNDSDEMNYIGEFRNSEKNGIGTLETEEKDVEYEGEWKNNNYHGFGIHYYENGNQYYGNWKNNYKNGYGEYLWLGGQKYMGYFKNDKKDGFGLYYLLNETYHIGYWEKGKLNGIVKVFIGIEFKYGIWKQGKKEKIFIDENELKNSKEYNMDKNSVLSKITFDFIKIFMNIKDEE
;
A
#
# COMPACT_ATOMS: atom_id res chain seq x y z
N MET A 1 6.77 -26.06 -0.93
CA MET A 1 6.84 -25.57 -2.31
C MET A 1 7.24 -24.09 -2.24
N ASN A 2 8.32 -23.73 -2.91
CA ASN A 2 8.85 -22.36 -2.87
C ASN A 2 7.93 -21.47 -3.71
N SER A 3 7.19 -20.59 -3.06
CA SER A 3 6.56 -19.47 -3.75
C SER A 3 7.69 -18.54 -4.24
N GLN A 4 8.05 -18.66 -5.50
CA GLN A 4 8.93 -17.72 -6.14
C GLN A 4 8.21 -16.37 -6.15
N HIS A 5 8.66 -15.44 -5.33
CA HIS A 5 8.38 -14.03 -5.51
C HIS A 5 8.98 -13.64 -6.87
N LEU A 6 8.12 -13.41 -7.85
CA LEU A 6 8.52 -12.66 -9.03
C LEU A 6 8.98 -11.28 -8.53
N PRO A 7 10.18 -10.83 -8.91
CA PRO A 7 10.63 -9.50 -8.52
C PRO A 7 9.67 -8.49 -9.17
N ARG A 8 8.88 -7.78 -8.35
CA ARG A 8 8.12 -6.61 -8.80
C ARG A 8 9.11 -5.72 -9.56
N LYS A 9 8.85 -5.52 -10.85
CA LYS A 9 9.58 -4.51 -11.64
C LYS A 9 9.50 -3.22 -10.84
N LYS A 10 10.67 -2.70 -10.45
CA LYS A 10 10.77 -1.37 -9.82
C LYS A 10 9.97 -0.43 -10.71
N SER A 11 8.97 0.22 -10.13
CA SER A 11 8.25 1.30 -10.79
C SER A 11 9.30 2.18 -11.46
N GLN A 12 9.24 2.28 -12.78
CA GLN A 12 10.12 3.19 -13.50
C GLN A 12 9.89 4.56 -12.87
N ASN A 13 10.99 5.18 -12.42
CA ASN A 13 10.98 6.53 -11.91
C ASN A 13 10.30 7.41 -12.95
N ILE A 14 9.01 7.73 -12.70
CA ILE A 14 8.37 8.85 -13.38
C ILE A 14 9.28 10.03 -13.09
N PRO A 15 9.80 10.73 -14.10
CA PRO A 15 10.70 11.83 -13.86
C PRO A 15 10.02 12.76 -12.85
N ARG A 16 10.66 13.00 -11.72
CA ARG A 16 10.21 13.97 -10.72
C ARG A 16 10.20 15.32 -11.40
N ASN A 17 9.09 15.64 -12.01
CA ASN A 17 8.87 16.97 -12.58
C ASN A 17 8.78 17.91 -11.39
N LYS A 18 9.87 18.63 -11.15
CA LYS A 18 9.96 19.60 -10.08
C LYS A 18 8.98 20.74 -10.38
N ASN A 19 7.76 20.61 -9.85
CA ASN A 19 6.97 21.69 -9.30
C ASN A 19 6.70 22.92 -10.19
N ASN A 20 6.47 22.80 -11.50
CA ASN A 20 5.78 23.83 -12.26
C ASN A 20 5.21 23.19 -13.53
N LEU A 21 3.88 23.16 -13.66
CA LEU A 21 3.22 22.74 -14.91
C LEU A 21 3.50 23.71 -16.04
N ILE A 22 3.49 25.02 -15.74
CA ILE A 22 3.74 26.04 -16.73
C ILE A 22 5.23 26.06 -17.13
N PRO A 23 5.53 26.02 -18.45
CA PRO A 23 6.90 26.08 -18.94
C PRO A 23 7.66 27.31 -18.43
N ARG A 24 8.93 27.11 -18.05
CA ARG A 24 9.81 28.21 -17.59
C ARG A 24 10.35 29.08 -18.73
N TYR A 25 10.10 28.69 -19.99
CA TYR A 25 10.52 29.46 -21.16
C TYR A 25 9.68 30.72 -21.29
N LEU A 26 10.26 31.75 -21.88
CA LEU A 26 9.51 32.96 -22.23
C LEU A 26 8.47 32.60 -23.30
N PRO A 27 7.21 33.03 -23.16
CA PRO A 27 6.21 32.87 -24.21
C PRO A 27 6.61 33.66 -25.46
N THR A 28 6.28 33.12 -26.62
CA THR A 28 6.57 33.74 -27.93
C THR A 28 5.39 34.49 -28.52
N GLU A 29 4.18 34.13 -28.09
CA GLU A 29 2.95 34.71 -28.62
C GLU A 29 1.85 34.74 -27.56
N TYR A 30 1.08 35.82 -27.51
CA TYR A 30 -0.18 35.88 -26.77
C TYR A 30 -1.28 36.42 -27.68
N ILE A 31 -2.41 35.73 -27.70
CA ILE A 31 -3.61 36.12 -28.43
C ILE A 31 -4.73 36.31 -27.40
N GLY A 32 -5.11 37.55 -27.12
CA GLY A 32 -6.10 37.88 -26.09
C GLY A 32 -6.04 39.39 -25.78
N GLU A 33 -6.73 39.77 -24.72
CA GLU A 33 -6.82 41.15 -24.27
C GLU A 33 -5.72 41.49 -23.27
N TYR A 34 -5.38 42.79 -23.22
CA TYR A 34 -4.47 43.38 -22.23
C TYR A 34 -5.21 44.45 -21.43
N ASP A 35 -4.84 44.60 -20.16
CA ASP A 35 -5.34 45.70 -19.33
C ASP A 35 -4.55 47.01 -19.57
N SER A 36 -4.89 48.06 -18.81
CA SER A 36 -4.24 49.37 -18.93
C SER A 36 -2.76 49.40 -18.53
N GLU A 37 -2.26 48.35 -17.93
CA GLU A 37 -0.85 48.14 -17.52
C GLU A 37 -0.11 47.20 -18.48
N ASP A 38 -0.68 46.90 -19.67
CA ASP A 38 -0.18 45.93 -20.65
C ASP A 38 -0.04 44.51 -20.09
N LEU A 39 -0.83 44.16 -19.09
CA LEU A 39 -0.87 42.81 -18.55
C LEU A 39 -1.99 41.99 -19.20
N ARG A 40 -1.74 40.74 -19.52
CA ARG A 40 -2.72 39.80 -20.07
C ARG A 40 -3.96 39.72 -19.18
N MET A 41 -5.14 39.85 -19.76
CA MET A 41 -6.42 39.75 -19.07
C MET A 41 -7.45 38.97 -19.89
N GLY A 42 -8.56 38.59 -19.24
CA GLY A 42 -9.65 37.89 -19.92
C GLY A 42 -9.25 36.54 -20.49
N PHE A 43 -10.01 36.04 -21.46
CA PHE A 43 -9.71 34.82 -22.15
C PHE A 43 -8.60 35.01 -23.18
N GLY A 44 -7.60 34.11 -23.21
CA GLY A 44 -6.50 34.20 -24.15
C GLY A 44 -5.77 32.89 -24.41
N ILE A 45 -4.87 32.95 -25.39
CA ILE A 45 -4.01 31.82 -25.78
C ILE A 45 -2.56 32.27 -25.66
N LEU A 46 -1.77 31.55 -24.88
CA LEU A 46 -0.34 31.76 -24.71
C LEU A 46 0.42 30.61 -25.36
N LYS A 47 1.45 30.92 -26.16
CA LYS A 47 2.28 29.91 -26.83
C LYS A 47 3.75 30.08 -26.50
N TRP A 48 4.50 29.00 -26.48
CA TRP A 48 5.93 28.95 -26.24
C TRP A 48 6.67 28.35 -27.43
N SER A 49 7.93 28.76 -27.61
CA SER A 49 8.81 28.26 -28.68
C SER A 49 9.02 26.77 -28.70
N ASN A 50 8.86 26.09 -27.57
CA ASN A 50 8.99 24.65 -27.46
C ASN A 50 7.73 23.85 -27.87
N GLY A 51 6.68 24.54 -28.42
CA GLY A 51 5.43 23.92 -28.85
C GLY A 51 4.35 23.76 -27.77
N CYS A 52 4.62 24.18 -26.54
CA CYS A 52 3.57 24.22 -25.50
C CYS A 52 2.56 25.33 -25.83
N SER A 53 1.31 25.14 -25.41
CA SER A 53 0.27 26.17 -25.49
C SER A 53 -0.66 26.13 -24.28
N LEU A 54 -1.16 27.28 -23.85
CA LEU A 54 -2.11 27.44 -22.75
C LEU A 54 -3.28 28.28 -23.19
N LYS A 55 -4.49 27.76 -23.11
CA LYS A 55 -5.75 28.49 -23.34
C LYS A 55 -6.46 28.65 -22.01
N GLY A 56 -6.92 29.83 -21.67
CA GLY A 56 -7.63 30.03 -20.40
C GLY A 56 -7.80 31.48 -20.04
N TYR A 57 -8.19 31.71 -18.79
CA TYR A 57 -8.48 33.07 -18.29
C TYR A 57 -7.25 33.66 -17.60
N PHE A 58 -6.92 34.89 -17.98
CA PHE A 58 -5.79 35.63 -17.43
C PHE A 58 -6.26 36.78 -16.54
N LYS A 59 -5.52 37.04 -15.48
CA LYS A 59 -5.70 38.18 -14.58
C LYS A 59 -4.33 38.69 -14.15
N ARG A 60 -4.06 39.97 -14.40
CA ARG A 60 -2.76 40.61 -14.10
C ARG A 60 -1.57 39.80 -14.64
N GLY A 61 -1.65 39.42 -15.92
CA GLY A 61 -0.58 38.71 -16.62
C GLY A 61 -0.44 37.22 -16.30
N LYS A 62 -1.17 36.68 -15.32
CA LYS A 62 -1.11 35.28 -14.88
C LYS A 62 -2.37 34.54 -15.27
N ILE A 63 -2.27 33.23 -15.54
CA ILE A 63 -3.48 32.40 -15.65
C ILE A 63 -4.15 32.29 -14.29
N ASN A 64 -5.46 32.53 -14.26
CA ASN A 64 -6.34 32.44 -13.10
C ASN A 64 -7.72 31.96 -13.55
N GLY A 65 -8.22 30.88 -12.98
CA GLY A 65 -9.45 30.20 -13.41
C GLY A 65 -9.15 29.01 -14.30
N TRP A 66 -10.12 28.57 -15.07
CA TRP A 66 -9.99 27.41 -15.93
C TRP A 66 -9.01 27.60 -17.08
N GLY A 67 -8.16 26.58 -17.30
CA GLY A 67 -7.20 26.54 -18.39
C GLY A 67 -6.96 25.16 -18.96
N LEU A 68 -6.51 25.14 -20.21
CA LEU A 68 -6.08 23.97 -20.96
C LEU A 68 -4.62 24.19 -21.38
N LEU A 69 -3.71 23.46 -20.74
CA LEU A 69 -2.29 23.45 -21.06
C LEU A 69 -1.96 22.22 -21.89
N THR A 70 -1.43 22.41 -23.08
CA THR A 70 -0.92 21.34 -23.94
C THR A 70 0.60 21.42 -23.94
N PHE A 71 1.24 20.31 -23.58
CA PHE A 71 2.70 20.20 -23.53
C PHE A 71 3.29 19.80 -24.89
N SER A 72 4.57 20.05 -25.08
CA SER A 72 5.29 19.69 -26.32
C SER A 72 5.35 18.19 -26.64
N ASN A 73 5.18 17.35 -25.60
CA ASN A 73 5.10 15.89 -25.73
C ASN A 73 3.68 15.36 -25.97
N ASN A 74 2.69 16.26 -26.14
CA ASN A 74 1.26 16.00 -26.27
C ASN A 74 0.55 15.54 -24.98
N ASP A 75 1.17 15.65 -23.82
CA ASP A 75 0.44 15.59 -22.57
C ASP A 75 -0.48 16.80 -22.47
N ILE A 76 -1.55 16.67 -21.70
CA ILE A 76 -2.55 17.73 -21.52
C ILE A 76 -2.84 17.89 -20.03
N PHE A 77 -2.88 19.12 -19.55
CA PHE A 77 -3.52 19.45 -18.29
C PHE A 77 -4.71 20.36 -18.52
N ARG A 78 -5.86 20.01 -17.96
CA ARG A 78 -7.06 20.84 -17.94
C ARG A 78 -7.58 20.97 -16.52
N GLY A 79 -7.81 22.21 -16.07
CA GLY A 79 -8.23 22.41 -14.68
C GLY A 79 -8.11 23.86 -14.24
N GLU A 80 -8.24 24.04 -12.94
CA GLU A 80 -8.21 25.32 -12.29
C GLU A 80 -6.78 25.78 -12.02
N PHE A 81 -6.53 27.06 -12.26
CA PHE A 81 -5.27 27.73 -11.99
C PHE A 81 -5.47 28.91 -11.05
N VAL A 82 -4.51 29.11 -10.17
CA VAL A 82 -4.34 30.32 -9.35
C VAL A 82 -2.90 30.78 -9.51
N ASP A 83 -2.71 31.99 -9.97
CA ASP A 83 -1.40 32.64 -10.12
C ASP A 83 -0.35 31.77 -10.85
N ASN A 84 -0.70 31.23 -12.02
CA ASN A 84 0.14 30.37 -12.85
C ASN A 84 0.39 28.96 -12.30
N LYS A 85 -0.32 28.51 -11.27
CA LYS A 85 -0.20 27.16 -10.74
C LYS A 85 -1.51 26.43 -10.80
N ALA A 86 -1.51 25.13 -11.09
CA ALA A 86 -2.67 24.30 -10.92
C ALA A 86 -3.10 24.29 -9.45
N ASN A 87 -4.33 24.71 -9.20
CA ASN A 87 -4.87 24.89 -7.85
C ASN A 87 -6.40 24.79 -7.89
N GLY A 88 -6.96 23.74 -7.35
CA GLY A 88 -8.36 23.35 -7.49
C GLY A 88 -8.51 22.04 -8.23
N TYR A 89 -9.66 21.79 -8.85
CA TYR A 89 -9.89 20.54 -9.57
C TYR A 89 -9.20 20.56 -10.93
N GLY A 90 -8.59 19.43 -11.32
CA GLY A 90 -7.92 19.30 -12.60
C GLY A 90 -7.61 17.86 -13.00
N GLU A 91 -7.29 17.71 -14.28
CA GLU A 91 -6.96 16.45 -14.90
C GLU A 91 -5.69 16.59 -15.73
N TYR A 92 -4.75 15.68 -15.53
CA TYR A 92 -3.55 15.53 -16.34
C TYR A 92 -3.66 14.25 -17.15
N VAL A 93 -3.69 14.37 -18.46
CA VAL A 93 -3.74 13.25 -19.42
C VAL A 93 -2.37 13.10 -20.05
N TYR A 94 -1.74 11.98 -19.84
CA TYR A 94 -0.47 11.65 -20.47
C TYR A 94 -0.68 11.17 -21.90
N LYS A 95 0.31 11.37 -22.76
CA LYS A 95 0.30 10.90 -24.15
C LYS A 95 0.07 9.39 -24.27
N ASP A 96 0.50 8.62 -23.30
CA ASP A 96 0.36 7.15 -23.25
C ASP A 96 -1.03 6.68 -22.75
N GLY A 97 -1.94 7.60 -22.49
CA GLY A 97 -3.30 7.31 -22.06
C GLY A 97 -3.50 7.27 -20.54
N LYS A 98 -2.45 7.41 -19.76
CA LYS A 98 -2.57 7.55 -18.30
C LYS A 98 -3.29 8.82 -17.92
N ILE A 99 -4.05 8.78 -16.84
CA ILE A 99 -4.82 9.95 -16.36
C ILE A 99 -4.58 10.13 -14.87
N LYS A 100 -4.31 11.37 -14.46
CA LYS A 100 -4.34 11.84 -13.08
C LYS A 100 -5.42 12.88 -12.93
N MET A 101 -6.41 12.64 -12.09
CA MET A 101 -7.48 13.62 -11.85
C MET A 101 -7.77 13.76 -10.36
N GLY A 102 -8.22 14.93 -9.96
CA GLY A 102 -8.57 15.24 -8.57
C GLY A 102 -8.22 16.66 -8.19
N TYR A 103 -7.96 16.87 -6.91
CA TYR A 103 -7.62 18.18 -6.36
C TYR A 103 -6.13 18.45 -6.45
N TRP A 104 -5.78 19.60 -7.02
CA TRP A 104 -4.41 20.07 -7.20
C TRP A 104 -4.11 21.22 -6.25
N LYS A 105 -2.90 21.28 -5.78
CA LYS A 105 -2.36 22.38 -5.00
C LYS A 105 -0.91 22.62 -5.41
N ASP A 106 -0.61 23.85 -5.81
CA ASP A 106 0.73 24.26 -6.24
C ASP A 106 1.36 23.29 -7.25
N ASP A 107 0.64 22.96 -8.34
CA ASP A 107 1.03 22.04 -9.41
C ASP A 107 1.18 20.57 -9.01
N SER A 108 0.72 20.17 -7.83
CA SER A 108 0.76 18.81 -7.34
C SER A 108 -0.62 18.29 -6.98
N LEU A 109 -0.91 17.02 -7.27
CA LEU A 109 -2.14 16.37 -6.83
C LEU A 109 -2.11 16.24 -5.30
N ASN A 110 -3.11 16.77 -4.61
CA ASN A 110 -3.25 16.80 -3.16
C ASN A 110 -4.70 16.60 -2.76
N GLY A 111 -4.98 15.72 -1.81
CA GLY A 111 -6.35 15.32 -1.45
C GLY A 111 -6.82 14.12 -2.23
N VAL A 112 -8.13 13.94 -2.37
CA VAL A 112 -8.71 12.80 -3.07
C VAL A 112 -8.54 12.94 -4.59
N GLY A 113 -8.15 11.84 -5.24
CA GLY A 113 -7.98 11.79 -6.68
C GLY A 113 -7.90 10.37 -7.22
N TYR A 114 -7.65 10.29 -8.52
CA TYR A 114 -7.59 9.06 -9.32
C TYR A 114 -6.31 9.03 -10.13
N LEU A 115 -5.71 7.84 -10.23
CA LEU A 115 -4.77 7.47 -11.27
C LEU A 115 -5.39 6.35 -12.08
N LEU A 116 -5.57 6.58 -13.37
CA LEU A 116 -6.09 5.58 -14.30
C LEU A 116 -4.96 5.10 -15.21
N ASN A 117 -4.88 3.80 -15.44
CA ASN A 117 -3.83 3.15 -16.23
C ASN A 117 -2.41 3.52 -15.74
N ASP A 118 -2.20 3.61 -14.41
CA ASP A 118 -0.94 4.12 -13.83
C ASP A 118 0.25 3.23 -14.14
N SER A 119 0.14 1.93 -13.85
CA SER A 119 1.18 0.95 -14.13
C SER A 119 0.57 -0.45 -14.13
N ASP A 120 1.00 -1.27 -15.09
CA ASP A 120 0.55 -2.65 -15.21
C ASP A 120 -1.00 -2.78 -15.24
N GLU A 121 -1.67 -1.81 -15.92
CA GLU A 121 -3.14 -1.76 -16.07
C GLU A 121 -3.90 -1.61 -14.74
N MET A 122 -3.26 -0.95 -13.77
CA MET A 122 -3.85 -0.74 -12.44
C MET A 122 -4.40 0.68 -12.28
N ASN A 123 -5.52 0.79 -11.61
CA ASN A 123 -6.15 2.04 -11.23
C ASN A 123 -5.97 2.29 -9.73
N TYR A 124 -5.81 3.53 -9.35
CA TYR A 124 -5.80 3.93 -7.94
C TYR A 124 -6.83 5.00 -7.66
N ILE A 125 -7.60 4.79 -6.60
CA ILE A 125 -8.57 5.74 -6.07
C ILE A 125 -8.22 6.00 -4.62
N GLY A 126 -7.93 7.24 -4.24
CA GLY A 126 -7.57 7.52 -2.86
C GLY A 126 -6.94 8.88 -2.65
N GLU A 127 -6.28 9.01 -1.51
CA GLU A 127 -5.66 10.24 -1.09
C GLU A 127 -4.25 10.40 -1.66
N PHE A 128 -3.92 11.66 -1.96
CA PHE A 128 -2.62 12.07 -2.46
C PHE A 128 -2.02 13.18 -1.61
N ARG A 129 -0.71 13.15 -1.50
CA ARG A 129 0.09 14.25 -0.97
C ARG A 129 1.31 14.46 -1.85
N ASN A 130 1.43 15.67 -2.41
CA ASN A 130 2.50 16.02 -3.36
C ASN A 130 2.61 15.02 -4.53
N SER A 131 1.46 14.63 -5.10
CA SER A 131 1.34 13.65 -6.19
C SER A 131 1.81 12.23 -5.85
N GLU A 132 2.00 11.89 -4.59
CA GLU A 132 2.27 10.52 -4.11
C GLU A 132 1.03 9.96 -3.42
N LYS A 133 0.72 8.67 -3.60
CA LYS A 133 -0.33 7.94 -2.87
C LYS A 133 -0.03 8.04 -1.38
N ASN A 134 -0.95 8.62 -0.58
CA ASN A 134 -0.70 8.92 0.83
C ASN A 134 -2.02 9.12 1.58
N GLY A 135 -2.29 8.35 2.61
CA GLY A 135 -3.58 8.27 3.28
C GLY A 135 -4.32 7.00 2.90
N ILE A 136 -5.62 7.04 2.80
CA ILE A 136 -6.45 5.88 2.46
C ILE A 136 -6.65 5.79 0.94
N GLY A 137 -6.60 4.57 0.40
CA GLY A 137 -6.89 4.36 -1.01
C GLY A 137 -6.94 2.90 -1.43
N THR A 138 -7.52 2.68 -2.60
CA THR A 138 -7.75 1.38 -3.22
C THR A 138 -6.97 1.29 -4.53
N LEU A 139 -6.32 0.17 -4.75
CA LEU A 139 -5.67 -0.21 -6.00
C LEU A 139 -6.49 -1.33 -6.64
N GLU A 140 -6.86 -1.13 -7.90
CA GLU A 140 -7.76 -2.01 -8.66
C GLU A 140 -7.13 -2.37 -10.01
N THR A 141 -7.51 -3.54 -10.56
CA THR A 141 -7.26 -3.87 -11.96
C THR A 141 -8.18 -3.06 -12.90
N GLU A 142 -7.99 -3.16 -14.22
CA GLU A 142 -8.91 -2.54 -15.19
C GLU A 142 -10.32 -3.13 -15.09
N GLU A 143 -10.45 -4.42 -14.78
CA GLU A 143 -11.72 -5.11 -14.52
C GLU A 143 -12.37 -4.71 -13.19
N LYS A 144 -11.72 -3.83 -12.41
CA LYS A 144 -12.13 -3.37 -11.09
C LYS A 144 -12.05 -4.44 -9.98
N ASP A 145 -11.25 -5.45 -10.17
CA ASP A 145 -10.89 -6.35 -9.10
C ASP A 145 -9.89 -5.66 -8.16
N VAL A 146 -10.20 -5.61 -6.88
CA VAL A 146 -9.35 -4.96 -5.89
C VAL A 146 -8.09 -5.79 -5.65
N GLU A 147 -6.91 -5.20 -5.82
CA GLU A 147 -5.64 -5.78 -5.38
C GLU A 147 -5.31 -5.41 -3.93
N TYR A 148 -5.51 -4.12 -3.59
CA TYR A 148 -5.19 -3.62 -2.25
C TYR A 148 -6.14 -2.50 -1.85
N GLU A 149 -6.62 -2.55 -0.63
CA GLU A 149 -7.31 -1.44 0.03
C GLU A 149 -6.71 -1.20 1.42
N GLY A 150 -6.43 0.05 1.74
CA GLY A 150 -5.81 0.38 3.02
C GLY A 150 -5.03 1.68 3.02
N GLU A 151 -4.12 1.77 3.98
CA GLU A 151 -3.27 2.93 4.18
C GLU A 151 -2.07 2.93 3.23
N TRP A 152 -1.74 4.12 2.75
CA TRP A 152 -0.62 4.38 1.85
C TRP A 152 0.32 5.44 2.43
N LYS A 153 1.58 5.30 2.15
CA LYS A 153 2.60 6.30 2.48
C LYS A 153 3.68 6.33 1.42
N ASN A 154 3.83 7.49 0.75
CA ASN A 154 4.83 7.72 -0.28
C ASN A 154 4.83 6.58 -1.34
N ASN A 155 3.64 6.31 -1.92
CA ASN A 155 3.37 5.27 -2.91
C ASN A 155 3.57 3.82 -2.43
N ASN A 156 3.71 3.56 -1.13
CA ASN A 156 3.86 2.21 -0.58
C ASN A 156 2.67 1.84 0.30
N TYR A 157 2.31 0.56 0.33
CA TYR A 157 1.42 0.01 1.34
C TYR A 157 2.01 0.27 2.72
N HIS A 158 1.20 0.80 3.61
CA HIS A 158 1.62 1.19 4.96
C HIS A 158 0.45 1.03 5.92
N GLY A 159 0.70 1.09 7.26
CA GLY A 159 -0.37 1.00 8.23
C GLY A 159 -1.21 -0.25 8.07
N PHE A 160 -2.52 -0.11 8.16
CA PHE A 160 -3.45 -1.23 8.04
C PHE A 160 -4.00 -1.34 6.60
N GLY A 161 -4.15 -2.59 6.10
CA GLY A 161 -4.72 -2.82 4.78
C GLY A 161 -4.95 -4.28 4.44
N ILE A 162 -5.74 -4.50 3.41
CA ILE A 162 -6.08 -5.81 2.87
C ILE A 162 -5.45 -5.94 1.49
N HIS A 163 -4.81 -7.07 1.22
CA HIS A 163 -4.27 -7.39 -0.08
C HIS A 163 -4.87 -8.70 -0.58
N TYR A 164 -5.42 -8.65 -1.77
CA TYR A 164 -5.99 -9.77 -2.49
C TYR A 164 -4.97 -10.22 -3.55
N TYR A 165 -4.49 -11.44 -3.44
CA TYR A 165 -3.49 -11.98 -4.37
C TYR A 165 -4.18 -12.67 -5.55
N GLU A 166 -3.62 -12.61 -6.75
CA GLU A 166 -4.12 -13.27 -7.97
C GLU A 166 -4.39 -14.77 -7.77
N ASN A 167 -3.65 -15.44 -6.90
CA ASN A 167 -3.83 -16.85 -6.58
C ASN A 167 -4.97 -17.13 -5.56
N GLY A 168 -5.80 -16.13 -5.26
CA GLY A 168 -6.92 -16.20 -4.32
C GLY A 168 -6.55 -16.17 -2.85
N ASN A 169 -5.28 -16.03 -2.51
CA ASN A 169 -4.88 -15.80 -1.12
C ASN A 169 -5.22 -14.38 -0.69
N GLN A 170 -5.33 -14.14 0.61
CA GLN A 170 -5.60 -12.82 1.17
C GLN A 170 -4.66 -12.53 2.35
N TYR A 171 -4.30 -11.28 2.53
CA TYR A 171 -3.65 -10.81 3.73
C TYR A 171 -4.39 -9.61 4.29
N TYR A 172 -4.67 -9.65 5.55
CA TYR A 172 -5.38 -8.64 6.32
C TYR A 172 -4.52 -8.25 7.53
N GLY A 173 -3.99 -7.03 7.56
CA GLY A 173 -3.09 -6.67 8.66
C GLY A 173 -2.19 -5.48 8.37
N ASN A 174 -1.12 -5.40 9.16
CA ASN A 174 -0.21 -4.26 9.14
C ASN A 174 0.87 -4.38 8.06
N TRP A 175 1.12 -3.24 7.43
CA TRP A 175 2.09 -3.05 6.36
C TRP A 175 3.15 -2.01 6.72
N LYS A 176 4.33 -2.17 6.22
CA LYS A 176 5.40 -1.17 6.28
C LYS A 176 6.24 -1.22 5.00
N ASN A 177 6.16 -0.16 4.19
CA ASN A 177 6.90 -0.03 2.93
C ASN A 177 6.73 -1.25 2.01
N ASN A 178 5.48 -1.64 1.73
CA ASN A 178 5.07 -2.79 0.91
C ASN A 178 5.39 -4.18 1.50
N TYR A 179 5.85 -4.28 2.75
CA TYR A 179 6.08 -5.56 3.43
C TYR A 179 5.04 -5.77 4.52
N LYS A 180 4.56 -7.00 4.68
CA LYS A 180 3.78 -7.40 5.86
C LYS A 180 4.66 -7.23 7.09
N ASN A 181 4.20 -6.43 8.06
CA ASN A 181 5.03 -6.06 9.21
C ASN A 181 4.15 -5.66 10.40
N GLY A 182 4.19 -6.43 11.48
CA GLY A 182 3.29 -6.32 12.62
C GLY A 182 2.28 -7.45 12.64
N TYR A 183 1.15 -7.23 13.31
CA TYR A 183 0.09 -8.24 13.40
C TYR A 183 -0.72 -8.31 12.11
N GLY A 184 -1.12 -9.54 11.73
CA GLY A 184 -1.99 -9.77 10.58
C GLY A 184 -2.44 -11.20 10.43
N GLU A 185 -3.39 -11.37 9.53
CA GLU A 185 -3.99 -12.63 9.16
C GLU A 185 -3.68 -12.93 7.69
N TYR A 186 -3.22 -14.13 7.39
CA TYR A 186 -3.00 -14.61 6.03
C TYR A 186 -3.88 -15.82 5.78
N LEU A 187 -4.76 -15.72 4.80
CA LEU A 187 -5.65 -16.78 4.36
C LEU A 187 -5.12 -17.35 3.05
N TRP A 188 -4.97 -18.67 3.01
CA TRP A 188 -4.69 -19.38 1.77
C TRP A 188 -5.99 -19.83 1.14
N LEU A 189 -6.07 -19.81 -0.20
CA LEU A 189 -7.22 -20.29 -0.97
C LEU A 189 -7.63 -21.73 -0.57
N GLY A 190 -6.66 -22.56 -0.14
CA GLY A 190 -6.88 -23.91 0.36
C GLY A 190 -7.51 -24.01 1.74
N GLY A 191 -7.86 -22.88 2.39
CA GLY A 191 -8.53 -22.84 3.70
C GLY A 191 -7.59 -22.84 4.90
N GLN A 192 -6.27 -22.92 4.70
CA GLN A 192 -5.33 -22.70 5.81
C GLN A 192 -5.32 -21.21 6.19
N LYS A 193 -4.96 -20.94 7.45
CA LYS A 193 -4.95 -19.59 7.98
C LYS A 193 -3.83 -19.38 8.98
N TYR A 194 -3.16 -18.26 8.89
CA TYR A 194 -2.20 -17.82 9.91
C TYR A 194 -2.63 -16.49 10.50
N MET A 195 -2.69 -16.43 11.80
CA MET A 195 -2.96 -15.21 12.57
C MET A 195 -1.79 -14.98 13.51
N GLY A 196 -1.07 -13.87 13.36
CA GLY A 196 0.11 -13.62 14.16
C GLY A 196 0.99 -12.51 13.62
N TYR A 197 2.21 -12.46 14.15
CA TYR A 197 3.14 -11.40 13.78
C TYR A 197 3.94 -11.73 12.54
N PHE A 198 4.19 -10.67 11.75
CA PHE A 198 5.01 -10.68 10.55
C PHE A 198 6.16 -9.67 10.69
N LYS A 199 7.28 -9.98 10.05
CA LYS A 199 8.41 -9.09 9.86
C LYS A 199 8.98 -9.28 8.46
N ASN A 200 8.92 -8.24 7.64
CA ASN A 200 9.38 -8.26 6.25
C ASN A 200 8.84 -9.51 5.49
N ASP A 201 7.50 -9.63 5.42
CA ASP A 201 6.73 -10.72 4.78
C ASP A 201 6.85 -12.12 5.42
N LYS A 202 7.68 -12.30 6.42
CA LYS A 202 7.87 -13.60 7.08
C LYS A 202 7.12 -13.64 8.39
N LYS A 203 6.52 -14.79 8.72
CA LYS A 203 6.01 -15.06 10.07
C LYS A 203 7.17 -14.88 11.05
N ASP A 204 7.03 -13.98 12.01
CA ASP A 204 8.10 -13.66 12.97
C ASP A 204 7.48 -13.10 14.25
N GLY A 205 7.51 -13.90 15.31
CA GLY A 205 6.81 -13.64 16.55
C GLY A 205 5.78 -14.72 16.86
N PHE A 206 4.89 -14.40 17.80
CA PHE A 206 3.84 -15.32 18.21
C PHE A 206 2.72 -15.39 17.17
N GLY A 207 2.10 -16.58 17.02
CA GLY A 207 0.99 -16.74 16.10
C GLY A 207 0.28 -18.09 16.23
N LEU A 208 -0.87 -18.15 15.58
CA LEU A 208 -1.69 -19.35 15.41
C LEU A 208 -1.69 -19.70 13.92
N TYR A 209 -1.39 -20.94 13.61
CA TYR A 209 -1.51 -21.47 12.26
C TYR A 209 -2.55 -22.59 12.24
N TYR A 210 -3.70 -22.28 11.64
CA TYR A 210 -4.73 -23.24 11.32
C TYR A 210 -4.34 -23.97 10.04
N LEU A 211 -4.18 -25.25 10.15
CA LEU A 211 -3.94 -26.11 9.00
C LEU A 211 -5.25 -26.67 8.45
N LEU A 212 -5.69 -27.62 8.28
CA LEU A 212 -6.99 -28.17 7.92
C LEU A 212 -7.36 -29.25 8.94
N ASN A 213 -8.59 -29.78 8.88
CA ASN A 213 -9.03 -30.88 9.74
C ASN A 213 -8.84 -30.59 11.23
N GLU A 214 -9.23 -29.38 11.65
CA GLU A 214 -9.17 -28.94 13.05
C GLU A 214 -7.77 -29.03 13.68
N THR A 215 -6.73 -28.89 12.87
CA THR A 215 -5.35 -28.91 13.34
C THR A 215 -4.82 -27.48 13.48
N TYR A 216 -4.36 -27.13 14.68
CA TYR A 216 -3.81 -25.81 14.98
C TYR A 216 -2.41 -25.92 15.56
N HIS A 217 -1.51 -25.04 15.14
CA HIS A 217 -0.21 -24.84 15.76
C HIS A 217 -0.17 -23.46 16.41
N ILE A 218 0.00 -23.41 17.72
CA ILE A 218 0.16 -22.15 18.46
C ILE A 218 1.57 -22.12 19.02
N GLY A 219 2.34 -21.08 18.65
CA GLY A 219 3.72 -21.00 19.07
C GLY A 219 4.44 -19.78 18.50
N TYR A 220 5.74 -19.87 18.49
CA TYR A 220 6.61 -18.81 18.03
C TYR A 220 7.21 -19.12 16.65
N TRP A 221 7.26 -18.13 15.80
CA TRP A 221 7.90 -18.19 14.49
C TRP A 221 9.12 -17.30 14.47
N GLU A 222 10.17 -17.77 13.85
CA GLU A 222 11.37 -17.01 13.55
C GLU A 222 11.68 -17.14 12.06
N LYS A 223 11.71 -15.99 11.34
CA LYS A 223 12.00 -15.95 9.89
C LYS A 223 11.16 -16.93 9.06
N GLY A 224 9.89 -17.09 9.40
CA GLY A 224 8.92 -17.93 8.69
C GLY A 224 8.86 -19.39 9.17
N LYS A 225 9.62 -19.78 10.17
CA LYS A 225 9.71 -21.15 10.66
C LYS A 225 9.29 -21.25 12.12
N LEU A 226 8.54 -22.29 12.49
CA LEU A 226 8.25 -22.60 13.88
C LEU A 226 9.56 -22.80 14.64
N ASN A 227 9.64 -22.21 15.84
CA ASN A 227 10.82 -22.28 16.69
C ASN A 227 10.41 -22.24 18.17
N GLY A 228 11.01 -23.11 19.00
CA GLY A 228 10.70 -23.24 20.43
C GLY A 228 9.49 -24.13 20.71
N ILE A 229 8.80 -23.88 21.82
CA ILE A 229 7.65 -24.64 22.27
C ILE A 229 6.41 -24.28 21.44
N VAL A 230 5.71 -25.32 20.98
CA VAL A 230 4.49 -25.19 20.18
C VAL A 230 3.41 -26.07 20.81
N LYS A 231 2.21 -25.49 20.98
CA LYS A 231 1.01 -26.27 21.32
C LYS A 231 0.33 -26.70 20.03
N VAL A 232 0.08 -27.96 19.88
CA VAL A 232 -0.55 -28.57 18.71
C VAL A 232 -1.91 -29.10 19.13
N PHE A 233 -2.96 -28.64 18.47
CA PHE A 233 -4.32 -29.16 18.60
C PHE A 233 -4.64 -30.07 17.42
N ILE A 234 -5.31 -31.19 17.68
CA ILE A 234 -5.85 -32.10 16.69
C ILE A 234 -7.27 -32.46 17.18
N GLY A 235 -8.29 -31.83 16.58
CA GLY A 235 -9.63 -31.89 17.11
C GLY A 235 -9.71 -31.27 18.52
N ILE A 236 -10.21 -32.03 19.49
CA ILE A 236 -10.33 -31.61 20.90
C ILE A 236 -9.09 -31.88 21.74
N GLU A 237 -8.15 -32.69 21.24
CA GLU A 237 -6.92 -33.02 21.94
C GLU A 237 -5.80 -32.04 21.65
N PHE A 238 -4.88 -31.86 22.58
CA PHE A 238 -3.66 -31.11 22.36
C PHE A 238 -2.43 -31.80 22.92
N LYS A 239 -1.30 -31.48 22.27
CA LYS A 239 0.04 -31.97 22.69
C LYS A 239 1.00 -30.79 22.66
N TYR A 240 2.08 -30.90 23.36
CA TYR A 240 3.18 -29.96 23.26
C TYR A 240 4.32 -30.57 22.45
N GLY A 241 5.05 -29.72 21.74
CA GLY A 241 6.23 -30.14 21.03
C GLY A 241 7.29 -29.06 20.98
N ILE A 242 8.48 -29.45 20.64
CA ILE A 242 9.61 -28.57 20.42
C ILE A 242 9.97 -28.60 18.96
N TRP A 243 10.05 -27.38 18.37
CA TRP A 243 10.50 -27.14 17.00
C TRP A 243 11.78 -26.35 17.01
N LYS A 244 12.67 -26.67 16.09
CA LYS A 244 13.88 -25.93 15.82
C LYS A 244 13.99 -25.68 14.32
N GLN A 245 13.98 -24.41 13.92
CA GLN A 245 14.03 -24.00 12.51
C GLN A 245 13.01 -24.71 11.61
N GLY A 246 11.78 -24.91 12.14
CA GLY A 246 10.67 -25.54 11.43
C GLY A 246 10.67 -27.08 11.45
N LYS A 247 11.67 -27.71 12.05
CA LYS A 247 11.71 -29.18 12.23
C LYS A 247 11.22 -29.53 13.63
N LYS A 248 10.31 -30.50 13.70
CA LYS A 248 9.83 -31.05 14.95
C LYS A 248 10.92 -31.93 15.53
N GLU A 249 11.36 -31.60 16.76
CA GLU A 249 12.40 -32.38 17.48
C GLU A 249 11.79 -33.37 18.47
N LYS A 250 10.77 -32.93 19.22
CA LYS A 250 10.17 -33.75 20.29
C LYS A 250 8.69 -33.46 20.47
N ILE A 251 7.92 -34.41 20.92
CA ILE A 251 6.51 -34.27 21.32
C ILE A 251 6.38 -34.74 22.78
N PHE A 252 5.53 -34.04 23.51
CA PHE A 252 5.12 -34.31 24.88
C PHE A 252 3.62 -34.56 24.92
N ILE A 253 3.16 -35.50 25.68
CA ILE A 253 1.75 -35.88 25.77
C ILE A 253 0.95 -34.79 26.47
N ASP A 254 1.54 -34.19 27.52
CA ASP A 254 0.92 -33.17 28.33
C ASP A 254 1.92 -32.09 28.81
N GLU A 255 1.39 -31.12 29.54
CA GLU A 255 2.16 -30.02 30.08
C GLU A 255 3.14 -30.43 31.17
N ASN A 256 2.81 -31.48 31.96
CA ASN A 256 3.67 -31.96 33.05
C ASN A 256 4.91 -32.65 32.49
N GLU A 257 4.73 -33.47 31.46
CA GLU A 257 5.86 -34.10 30.75
C GLU A 257 6.78 -33.03 30.14
N LEU A 258 6.19 -31.97 29.52
CA LEU A 258 6.96 -30.85 28.99
C LEU A 258 7.74 -30.14 30.11
N LYS A 259 7.07 -29.76 31.22
CA LYS A 259 7.68 -29.01 32.33
C LYS A 259 8.84 -29.79 33.01
N ASN A 260 8.78 -31.11 33.02
CA ASN A 260 9.82 -31.98 33.58
C ASN A 260 10.97 -32.24 32.59
N SER A 261 10.86 -31.76 31.35
CA SER A 261 11.90 -31.94 30.34
C SER A 261 13.09 -30.99 30.53
N LYS A 262 14.28 -31.47 30.10
CA LYS A 262 15.48 -30.60 30.09
C LYS A 262 15.30 -29.39 29.20
N GLU A 263 14.64 -29.56 28.09
CA GLU A 263 14.38 -28.52 27.08
C GLU A 263 13.53 -27.36 27.64
N TYR A 264 12.50 -27.68 28.43
CA TYR A 264 11.70 -26.66 29.11
C TYR A 264 12.52 -25.88 30.14
N ASN A 265 13.37 -26.59 30.92
CA ASN A 265 14.20 -25.96 31.94
C ASN A 265 15.30 -25.06 31.35
N MET A 266 15.76 -25.30 30.11
CA MET A 266 16.70 -24.43 29.41
C MET A 266 16.01 -23.17 28.86
N ASP A 267 14.72 -23.25 28.54
CA ASP A 267 13.94 -22.14 27.96
C ASP A 267 13.14 -21.32 28.99
N LYS A 268 13.20 -21.76 30.27
CA LYS A 268 12.43 -21.20 31.41
C LYS A 268 12.67 -19.69 31.66
N ASN A 269 13.81 -19.16 31.18
CA ASN A 269 14.15 -17.76 31.25
C ASN A 269 13.76 -16.98 29.99
N SER A 270 13.27 -17.66 28.96
CA SER A 270 12.74 -16.94 27.79
C SER A 270 11.36 -16.37 28.11
N VAL A 271 11.16 -15.14 27.76
CA VAL A 271 9.86 -14.43 27.83
C VAL A 271 8.75 -15.24 27.13
N LEU A 272 9.11 -16.19 26.30
CA LEU A 272 8.27 -17.04 25.46
C LEU A 272 7.40 -18.02 26.26
N SER A 273 7.86 -18.58 27.37
CA SER A 273 7.08 -19.57 28.16
C SER A 273 5.87 -18.92 28.86
N LYS A 274 5.98 -17.67 29.31
CA LYS A 274 4.87 -16.94 29.94
C LYS A 274 3.86 -16.43 28.93
N ILE A 275 4.32 -15.87 27.83
CA ILE A 275 3.45 -15.29 26.78
C ILE A 275 2.59 -16.39 26.12
N THR A 276 3.10 -17.62 25.96
CA THR A 276 2.37 -18.72 25.33
C THR A 276 1.11 -19.08 26.14
N PHE A 277 1.18 -19.08 27.46
CA PHE A 277 0.03 -19.42 28.32
C PHE A 277 -1.03 -18.32 28.37
N ASP A 278 -0.62 -17.05 28.42
CA ASP A 278 -1.55 -15.93 28.52
C ASP A 278 -2.28 -15.67 27.19
N PHE A 279 -1.59 -15.82 26.07
CA PHE A 279 -2.21 -15.68 24.74
C PHE A 279 -3.15 -16.84 24.39
N ILE A 280 -2.85 -18.05 24.79
CA ILE A 280 -3.76 -19.19 24.59
C ILE A 280 -5.08 -18.97 25.31
N LYS A 281 -5.06 -18.40 26.52
CA LYS A 281 -6.30 -18.04 27.25
C LYS A 281 -7.12 -16.97 26.53
N ILE A 282 -6.47 -15.96 25.98
CA ILE A 282 -7.15 -14.89 25.24
C ILE A 282 -7.80 -15.42 23.96
N PHE A 283 -7.12 -16.28 23.20
CA PHE A 283 -7.67 -16.85 21.96
C PHE A 283 -8.74 -17.93 22.20
N MET A 284 -8.67 -18.67 23.31
CA MET A 284 -9.71 -19.66 23.62
C MET A 284 -11.00 -19.03 24.16
N ASN A 285 -10.92 -17.91 24.87
CA ASN A 285 -12.11 -17.19 25.34
C ASN A 285 -12.90 -16.49 24.19
N ILE A 286 -12.31 -16.29 23.03
CA ILE A 286 -13.02 -15.74 21.86
C ILE A 286 -13.93 -16.78 21.18
N LYS A 287 -13.68 -18.09 21.39
CA LYS A 287 -14.53 -19.18 20.83
C LYS A 287 -15.78 -19.49 21.66
N ASP A 288 -15.85 -19.03 22.91
CA ASP A 288 -16.98 -19.31 23.79
C ASP A 288 -18.07 -18.22 23.73
N GLU A 289 -17.91 -17.17 22.88
CA GLU A 289 -18.86 -16.07 22.68
C GLU A 289 -19.49 -16.01 21.28
N GLU A 290 -19.29 -17.01 20.43
CA GLU A 290 -20.00 -17.22 19.16
C GLU A 290 -20.82 -18.54 19.27
#